data_a4c363e1e39b6582a7bbdf9ecafef96a
#
_entry.id   a4c363e1e39b6582a7bbdf9ecafef96a
#
_cell.length_a   1.000
_cell.length_b   1.000
_cell.length_c   1.000
_cell.angle_alpha   90.00
_cell.angle_beta   90.00
_cell.angle_gamma   90.00
#
_symmetry.space_group_name_H-M   'P 1'
#
loop_
_entity.id
_entity.type
_entity.pdbx_description
1 polymer ?
#
loop_
_entity_poly.entity_id
_entity_poly.type
_entity_poly.pdbx_seq_one_letter_code
_entity_poly.pdbx_strand_id
1 'polypeptide(L)'
;MHSRIAPNASERVPRPRSGVSLIEIIVAMTLLVTVLGSLSVLTTRTVKRSRDLDIGSARTFVLMQQTNRFSSLPYDSIPSYAPRIDTITTGRFRYERRLSYVQGATGSEYRTLKVMLKPVNDTIRANQKPDSLLFQRAKTYDRTPLFK
;
A
#
# COMPACT_ATOMS: atom_id res chain seq x y z
N MET A 1 -10.24 -26.34 92.91
CA MET A 1 -8.95 -26.29 92.14
C MET A 1 -9.20 -26.55 90.69
N HIS A 2 -9.25 -25.47 89.81
CA HIS A 2 -9.48 -25.56 88.43
C HIS A 2 -8.17 -25.18 87.71
N SER A 3 -7.51 -26.18 87.19
CA SER A 3 -6.31 -25.98 86.32
C SER A 3 -6.74 -25.50 84.96
N ARG A 4 -6.38 -24.23 84.60
CA ARG A 4 -6.53 -23.70 83.26
C ARG A 4 -5.33 -24.16 82.36
N ILE A 5 -5.62 -24.98 81.40
CA ILE A 5 -4.67 -25.35 80.36
C ILE A 5 -4.61 -24.19 79.38
N ALA A 6 -3.42 -23.57 79.19
CA ALA A 6 -3.18 -22.50 78.27
C ALA A 6 -3.18 -23.07 76.79
N PRO A 7 -3.76 -22.36 75.84
CA PRO A 7 -3.73 -22.83 74.42
C PRO A 7 -2.35 -22.74 73.88
N ASN A 8 -1.96 -23.78 73.22
CA ASN A 8 -0.71 -24.03 72.53
C ASN A 8 -0.51 -22.92 71.46
N ALA A 9 0.53 -22.11 71.55
CA ALA A 9 0.93 -21.12 70.56
C ALA A 9 1.40 -21.90 69.32
N SER A 10 0.59 -21.89 68.26
CA SER A 10 0.91 -22.49 67.02
C SER A 10 2.20 -21.85 66.44
N GLU A 11 3.25 -22.61 66.51
CA GLU A 11 4.57 -22.29 65.93
C GLU A 11 4.42 -22.04 64.44
N ARG A 12 4.42 -20.75 64.02
CA ARG A 12 4.42 -20.36 62.62
C ARG A 12 5.78 -20.76 62.03
N VAL A 13 5.81 -21.90 61.36
CA VAL A 13 6.96 -22.31 60.54
C VAL A 13 7.23 -21.22 59.50
N PRO A 14 8.40 -20.56 59.54
CA PRO A 14 8.76 -19.55 58.53
C PRO A 14 8.86 -20.24 57.17
N ARG A 15 7.99 -19.83 56.24
CA ARG A 15 8.06 -20.32 54.84
C ARG A 15 9.40 -19.88 54.25
N PRO A 16 10.20 -20.79 53.73
CA PRO A 16 11.44 -20.43 53.08
C PRO A 16 11.14 -19.50 51.90
N ARG A 17 11.66 -18.27 51.95
CA ARG A 17 11.63 -17.35 50.82
C ARG A 17 12.58 -17.92 49.79
N SER A 18 12.02 -18.59 48.76
CA SER A 18 12.80 -19.04 47.63
C SER A 18 13.35 -17.80 46.90
N GLY A 19 14.62 -17.55 47.03
CA GLY A 19 15.33 -16.54 46.24
C GLY A 19 15.30 -16.94 44.78
N VAL A 20 15.14 -15.96 43.87
CA VAL A 20 15.23 -16.18 42.43
C VAL A 20 16.64 -16.69 42.10
N SER A 21 16.75 -17.81 41.42
CA SER A 21 18.03 -18.38 41.02
C SER A 21 18.67 -17.50 39.92
N LEU A 22 19.99 -17.32 40.01
CA LEU A 22 20.74 -16.58 38.97
C LEU A 22 20.52 -17.14 37.57
N ILE A 23 20.38 -18.47 37.46
CA ILE A 23 20.09 -19.16 36.19
C ILE A 23 18.70 -18.77 35.65
N GLU A 24 17.70 -18.59 36.52
CA GLU A 24 16.36 -18.20 36.14
C GLU A 24 16.35 -16.78 35.52
N ILE A 25 17.14 -15.86 36.08
CA ILE A 25 17.31 -14.51 35.55
C ILE A 25 17.95 -14.55 34.16
N ILE A 26 18.98 -15.34 33.98
CA ILE A 26 19.68 -15.49 32.68
C ILE A 26 18.73 -16.03 31.62
N VAL A 27 17.99 -17.08 31.96
CA VAL A 27 17.02 -17.69 31.03
C VAL A 27 15.91 -16.70 30.70
N ALA A 28 15.36 -16.00 31.67
CA ALA A 28 14.32 -15.00 31.45
C ALA A 28 14.80 -13.85 30.57
N MET A 29 16.02 -13.33 30.78
CA MET A 29 16.61 -12.29 29.93
C MET A 29 16.85 -12.78 28.51
N THR A 30 17.33 -13.99 28.32
CA THR A 30 17.57 -14.57 26.99
C THR A 30 16.26 -14.72 26.21
N LEU A 31 15.20 -15.19 26.87
CA LEU A 31 13.87 -15.27 26.28
C LEU A 31 13.32 -13.88 25.94
N LEU A 32 13.48 -12.91 26.82
CA LEU A 32 13.03 -11.53 26.60
C LEU A 32 13.72 -10.91 25.38
N VAL A 33 15.04 -11.03 25.28
CA VAL A 33 15.80 -10.49 24.12
C VAL A 33 15.39 -11.15 22.81
N THR A 34 15.16 -12.46 22.80
CA THR A 34 14.70 -13.16 21.60
C THR A 34 13.31 -12.70 21.16
N VAL A 35 12.38 -12.53 22.10
CA VAL A 35 11.03 -12.05 21.80
C VAL A 35 11.05 -10.60 21.29
N LEU A 36 11.77 -9.71 22.00
CA LEU A 36 11.88 -8.31 21.58
C LEU A 36 12.58 -8.17 20.23
N GLY A 37 13.61 -8.95 19.96
CA GLY A 37 14.31 -8.99 18.69
C GLY A 37 13.39 -9.39 17.53
N SER A 38 12.59 -10.44 17.72
CA SER A 38 11.64 -10.92 16.71
C SER A 38 10.53 -9.89 16.42
N LEU A 39 10.00 -9.24 17.46
CA LEU A 39 9.01 -8.16 17.32
C LEU A 39 9.57 -6.96 16.56
N SER A 40 10.81 -6.56 16.83
CA SER A 40 11.47 -5.46 16.14
C SER A 40 11.60 -5.72 14.65
N VAL A 41 12.01 -6.92 14.27
CA VAL A 41 12.10 -7.33 12.85
C VAL A 41 10.73 -7.31 12.18
N LEU A 42 9.71 -7.84 12.85
CA LEU A 42 8.34 -7.86 12.33
C LEU A 42 7.81 -6.45 12.09
N THR A 43 7.98 -5.56 13.07
CA THR A 43 7.56 -4.16 12.96
C THR A 43 8.22 -3.46 11.78
N THR A 44 9.54 -3.64 11.62
CA THR A 44 10.27 -3.04 10.50
C THR A 44 9.76 -3.53 9.14
N ARG A 45 9.48 -4.83 9.02
CA ARG A 45 8.93 -5.41 7.78
C ARG A 45 7.53 -4.88 7.49
N THR A 46 6.68 -4.76 8.50
CA THR A 46 5.31 -4.24 8.37
C THR A 46 5.31 -2.79 7.91
N VAL A 47 6.16 -1.94 8.51
CA VAL A 47 6.29 -0.53 8.10
C VAL A 47 6.78 -0.39 6.65
N LYS A 48 7.76 -1.19 6.24
CA LYS A 48 8.23 -1.19 4.84
C LYS A 48 7.09 -1.59 3.90
N ARG A 49 6.39 -2.66 4.20
CA ARG A 49 5.28 -3.16 3.38
C ARG A 49 4.13 -2.14 3.30
N SER A 50 3.79 -1.49 4.41
CA SER A 50 2.77 -0.43 4.43
C SER A 50 3.14 0.73 3.51
N ARG A 51 4.39 1.20 3.55
CA ARG A 51 4.88 2.25 2.64
C ARG A 51 4.80 1.84 1.17
N ASP A 52 5.11 0.59 0.87
CA ASP A 52 5.05 0.08 -0.51
C ASP A 52 3.62 0.00 -1.02
N LEU A 53 2.69 -0.40 -0.17
CA LEU A 53 1.26 -0.41 -0.48
C LEU A 53 0.71 1.01 -0.68
N ASP A 54 1.09 1.98 0.17
CA ASP A 54 0.68 3.38 0.04
C ASP A 54 1.08 3.97 -1.31
N ILE A 55 2.31 3.71 -1.72
CA ILE A 55 2.82 4.22 -3.00
C ILE A 55 2.12 3.51 -4.17
N GLY A 56 1.91 2.20 -4.05
CA GLY A 56 1.16 1.43 -5.05
C GLY A 56 -0.27 1.93 -5.21
N SER A 57 -0.97 2.15 -4.11
CA SER A 57 -2.36 2.64 -4.12
C SER A 57 -2.46 4.07 -4.67
N ALA A 58 -1.58 4.98 -4.27
CA ALA A 58 -1.52 6.33 -4.80
C ALA A 58 -1.30 6.35 -6.32
N ARG A 59 -0.41 5.47 -6.80
CA ARG A 59 -0.10 5.34 -8.22
C ARG A 59 -1.30 4.82 -9.03
N THR A 60 -1.96 3.78 -8.53
CA THR A 60 -3.17 3.24 -9.15
C THR A 60 -4.30 4.27 -9.15
N PHE A 61 -4.48 5.01 -8.05
CA PHE A 61 -5.46 6.08 -7.97
C PHE A 61 -5.22 7.15 -9.03
N VAL A 62 -3.98 7.64 -9.17
CA VAL A 62 -3.63 8.64 -10.18
C VAL A 62 -3.89 8.10 -11.59
N LEU A 63 -3.54 6.84 -11.85
CA LEU A 63 -3.78 6.21 -13.14
C LEU A 63 -5.27 6.14 -13.48
N MET A 64 -6.09 5.70 -12.52
CA MET A 64 -7.56 5.66 -12.68
C MET A 64 -8.15 7.06 -12.88
N GLN A 65 -7.71 8.05 -12.09
CA GLN A 65 -8.15 9.43 -12.24
C GLN A 65 -7.86 9.98 -13.63
N GLN A 66 -6.67 9.71 -14.17
CA GLN A 66 -6.32 10.13 -15.52
C GLN A 66 -7.14 9.38 -16.56
N THR A 67 -7.35 8.10 -16.38
CA THR A 67 -8.18 7.30 -17.29
C THR A 67 -9.61 7.82 -17.31
N ASN A 68 -10.21 8.09 -16.16
CA ASN A 68 -11.57 8.66 -16.08
C ASN A 68 -11.66 10.02 -16.75
N ARG A 69 -10.63 10.87 -16.59
CA ARG A 69 -10.57 12.16 -17.29
C ARG A 69 -10.53 11.99 -18.81
N PHE A 70 -9.78 11.03 -19.32
CA PHE A 70 -9.70 10.77 -20.75
C PHE A 70 -10.88 9.98 -21.30
N SER A 71 -11.57 9.20 -20.46
CA SER A 71 -12.77 8.49 -20.86
C SER A 71 -13.95 9.42 -21.17
N SER A 72 -13.94 10.63 -20.62
CA SER A 72 -14.96 11.66 -20.92
C SER A 72 -14.70 12.43 -22.23
N LEU A 73 -13.52 12.24 -22.86
CA LEU A 73 -13.21 12.96 -24.10
C LEU A 73 -14.04 12.46 -25.28
N PRO A 74 -14.50 13.35 -26.15
CA PRO A 74 -15.10 12.97 -27.42
C PRO A 74 -14.11 12.19 -28.30
N TYR A 75 -14.63 11.27 -29.09
CA TYR A 75 -13.84 10.43 -30.00
C TYR A 75 -12.90 11.26 -30.90
N ASP A 76 -13.39 12.37 -31.46
CA ASP A 76 -12.63 13.21 -32.40
C ASP A 76 -11.53 14.04 -31.73
N SER A 77 -11.64 14.28 -30.42
CA SER A 77 -10.65 15.07 -29.67
C SER A 77 -9.43 14.23 -29.25
N ILE A 78 -9.51 12.90 -29.27
CA ILE A 78 -8.42 12.02 -28.81
C ILE A 78 -7.09 12.30 -29.49
N PRO A 79 -6.99 12.46 -30.84
CA PRO A 79 -5.73 12.74 -31.50
C PRO A 79 -5.07 14.06 -31.08
N SER A 80 -5.84 15.06 -30.70
CA SER A 80 -5.32 16.36 -30.25
C SER A 80 -4.70 16.33 -28.87
N TYR A 81 -5.04 15.33 -28.05
CA TYR A 81 -4.47 15.13 -26.72
C TYR A 81 -3.20 14.28 -26.69
N ALA A 82 -2.91 13.56 -27.72
CA ALA A 82 -1.73 12.69 -27.81
C ALA A 82 -1.03 12.84 -29.19
N PRO A 83 0.30 12.75 -29.26
CA PRO A 83 1.19 12.40 -28.15
C PRO A 83 1.50 13.59 -27.23
N ARG A 84 1.57 13.35 -25.95
CA ARG A 84 1.91 14.37 -24.95
C ARG A 84 2.73 13.78 -23.80
N ILE A 85 3.74 14.53 -23.36
CA ILE A 85 4.53 14.21 -22.18
C ILE A 85 4.43 15.41 -21.25
N ASP A 86 3.96 15.19 -20.03
CA ASP A 86 3.88 16.23 -19.00
C ASP A 86 4.16 15.62 -17.62
N THR A 87 4.38 16.51 -16.65
CA THR A 87 4.59 16.09 -15.27
C THR A 87 3.37 16.43 -14.44
N ILE A 88 2.84 15.46 -13.73
CA ILE A 88 1.74 15.65 -12.79
C ILE A 88 2.24 15.43 -11.37
N THR A 89 1.75 16.27 -10.44
CA THR A 89 2.06 16.16 -9.01
C THR A 89 0.78 15.81 -8.28
N THR A 90 0.81 14.76 -7.46
CA THR A 90 -0.32 14.36 -6.62
C THR A 90 0.20 14.16 -5.19
N GLY A 91 -0.17 15.08 -4.30
CA GLY A 91 0.38 15.14 -2.95
C GLY A 91 1.91 15.26 -2.99
N ARG A 92 2.59 14.31 -2.34
CA ARG A 92 4.07 14.26 -2.28
C ARG A 92 4.72 13.56 -3.48
N PHE A 93 3.92 12.99 -4.39
CA PHE A 93 4.43 12.21 -5.51
C PHE A 93 4.40 12.99 -6.81
N ARG A 94 5.47 12.86 -7.59
CA ARG A 94 5.60 13.46 -8.92
C ARG A 94 5.76 12.34 -9.95
N TYR A 95 4.95 12.39 -11.01
CA TYR A 95 4.94 11.41 -12.08
C TYR A 95 5.12 12.09 -13.43
N GLU A 96 5.96 11.53 -14.27
CA GLU A 96 5.95 11.82 -15.71
C GLU A 96 4.78 11.05 -16.32
N ARG A 97 3.83 11.78 -16.88
CA ARG A 97 2.70 11.20 -17.61
C ARG A 97 3.01 11.24 -19.09
N ARG A 98 2.97 10.10 -19.73
CA ARG A 98 3.11 9.98 -21.18
C ARG A 98 1.80 9.49 -21.77
N LEU A 99 1.23 10.27 -22.66
CA LEU A 99 0.06 9.92 -23.45
C LEU A 99 0.52 9.52 -24.83
N SER A 100 0.09 8.36 -25.30
CA SER A 100 0.33 7.91 -26.68
C SER A 100 -0.99 7.47 -27.29
N TYR A 101 -1.19 7.87 -28.54
CA TYR A 101 -2.34 7.48 -29.33
C TYR A 101 -1.93 6.35 -30.27
N VAL A 102 -2.73 5.30 -30.28
CA VAL A 102 -2.59 4.20 -31.24
C VAL A 102 -3.78 4.29 -32.19
N GLN A 103 -3.48 4.63 -33.43
CA GLN A 103 -4.49 4.63 -34.46
C GLN A 103 -4.83 3.18 -34.79
N GLY A 104 -6.11 2.85 -34.78
CA GLY A 104 -6.59 1.58 -35.29
C GLY A 104 -6.30 1.44 -36.80
N ALA A 105 -6.45 0.24 -37.34
CA ALA A 105 -6.39 0.02 -38.77
C ALA A 105 -7.34 0.98 -39.52
N THR A 106 -7.02 1.31 -40.74
CA THR A 106 -7.89 2.16 -41.61
C THR A 106 -9.29 1.61 -41.64
N GLY A 107 -10.27 2.43 -41.26
CA GLY A 107 -11.67 1.98 -41.06
C GLY A 107 -12.02 1.49 -39.67
N SER A 108 -11.05 1.49 -38.73
CA SER A 108 -11.33 1.12 -37.33
C SER A 108 -12.27 2.12 -36.67
N GLU A 109 -13.34 1.59 -36.08
CA GLU A 109 -14.30 2.35 -35.30
C GLU A 109 -13.79 2.68 -33.89
N TYR A 110 -12.58 2.24 -33.53
CA TYR A 110 -11.97 2.41 -32.23
C TYR A 110 -10.70 3.22 -32.28
N ARG A 111 -10.54 4.08 -31.29
CA ARG A 111 -9.29 4.79 -31.01
C ARG A 111 -8.76 4.36 -29.67
N THR A 112 -7.48 4.04 -29.60
CA THR A 112 -6.83 3.58 -28.38
C THR A 112 -5.89 4.65 -27.86
N LEU A 113 -6.10 5.08 -26.63
CA LEU A 113 -5.21 5.96 -25.89
C LEU A 113 -4.48 5.14 -24.83
N LYS A 114 -3.16 5.25 -24.79
CA LYS A 114 -2.32 4.64 -23.75
C LYS A 114 -1.83 5.72 -22.82
N VAL A 115 -2.14 5.56 -21.56
CA VAL A 115 -1.66 6.40 -20.45
C VAL A 115 -0.55 5.66 -19.75
N MET A 116 0.65 6.25 -19.66
CA MET A 116 1.79 5.70 -18.92
C MET A 116 2.18 6.68 -17.82
N LEU A 117 2.45 6.15 -16.62
CA LEU A 117 2.96 6.92 -15.49
C LEU A 117 4.30 6.36 -15.05
N LYS A 118 5.31 7.24 -14.99
CA LYS A 118 6.64 6.93 -14.48
C LYS A 118 6.95 7.83 -13.29
N PRO A 119 7.35 7.30 -12.11
CA PRO A 119 7.75 8.13 -10.97
C PRO A 119 9.04 8.90 -11.30
N VAL A 120 9.08 10.20 -10.94
CA VAL A 120 10.22 11.08 -11.28
C VAL A 120 11.19 11.21 -10.09
N ASN A 121 10.68 11.23 -8.86
CA ASN A 121 11.46 11.60 -7.68
C ASN A 121 12.00 10.41 -6.84
N ASP A 122 11.84 9.19 -7.28
CA ASP A 122 12.25 8.03 -6.49
C ASP A 122 13.45 7.35 -7.16
N THR A 123 14.64 7.67 -6.69
CA THR A 123 15.91 7.10 -7.20
C THR A 123 15.94 5.58 -7.10
N ILE A 124 15.28 5.01 -6.09
CA ILE A 124 15.20 3.56 -5.88
C ILE A 124 14.21 2.93 -6.85
N ARG A 125 13.23 3.70 -7.32
CA ARG A 125 12.10 3.25 -8.15
C ARG A 125 12.13 3.77 -9.58
N ALA A 126 13.11 4.59 -9.93
CA ALA A 126 13.33 5.06 -11.30
C ALA A 126 13.48 3.88 -12.30
N ASN A 127 13.94 2.73 -11.81
CA ASN A 127 14.05 1.49 -12.59
C ASN A 127 12.77 0.62 -12.59
N GLN A 128 11.71 1.01 -11.87
CA GLN A 128 10.45 0.29 -11.96
C GLN A 128 9.81 0.52 -13.32
N LYS A 129 9.26 -0.55 -13.87
CA LYS A 129 8.49 -0.47 -15.13
C LYS A 129 7.38 0.57 -14.97
N PRO A 130 7.18 1.44 -15.96
CA PRO A 130 6.10 2.40 -15.93
C PRO A 130 4.77 1.63 -15.92
N ASP A 131 3.83 2.11 -15.11
CA ASP A 131 2.47 1.58 -15.18
C ASP A 131 1.79 2.15 -16.41
N SER A 132 1.04 1.33 -17.09
CA SER A 132 0.30 1.75 -18.25
C SER A 132 -1.12 1.21 -18.24
N LEU A 133 -2.04 2.03 -18.71
CA LEU A 133 -3.42 1.65 -18.91
C LEU A 133 -3.81 2.01 -20.34
N LEU A 134 -4.51 1.08 -20.98
CA LEU A 134 -5.05 1.25 -22.34
C LEU A 134 -6.53 1.60 -22.20
N PHE A 135 -6.93 2.62 -22.91
CA PHE A 135 -8.33 3.04 -23.01
C PHE A 135 -8.75 3.03 -24.49
N GLN A 136 -9.87 2.39 -24.78
CA GLN A 136 -10.45 2.36 -26.11
C GLN A 136 -11.75 3.14 -26.15
N ARG A 137 -11.90 3.97 -27.16
CA ARG A 137 -13.12 4.71 -27.44
C ARG A 137 -13.67 4.32 -28.79
N ALA A 138 -14.91 3.85 -28.81
CA ALA A 138 -15.66 3.61 -30.03
C ALA A 138 -16.14 4.95 -30.61
N LYS A 139 -16.26 5.03 -31.93
CA LYS A 139 -16.95 6.11 -32.61
C LYS A 139 -18.45 6.00 -32.26
N THR A 140 -19.02 7.05 -31.72
CA THR A 140 -20.45 7.11 -31.51
C THR A 140 -21.12 7.46 -32.84
N TYR A 141 -21.89 6.54 -33.37
CA TYR A 141 -22.75 6.87 -34.51
C TYR A 141 -23.95 7.62 -33.97
N ASP A 142 -24.20 8.79 -34.52
CA ASP A 142 -25.43 9.52 -34.29
C ASP A 142 -26.57 8.66 -34.82
N ARG A 143 -27.30 8.02 -33.93
CA ARG A 143 -28.51 7.30 -34.32
C ARG A 143 -29.53 8.38 -34.68
N THR A 144 -29.56 8.76 -35.94
CA THR A 144 -30.73 9.46 -36.46
C THR A 144 -31.98 8.71 -36.01
N PRO A 145 -32.93 9.38 -35.36
CA PRO A 145 -34.15 8.71 -34.91
C PRO A 145 -34.82 8.07 -36.10
N LEU A 146 -35.03 6.74 -35.99
CA LEU A 146 -35.70 5.92 -37.03
C LEU A 146 -37.16 6.28 -37.19
N PHE A 147 -37.67 7.28 -36.46
CA PHE A 147 -39.05 7.76 -36.52
C PHE A 147 -39.04 9.23 -37.00
N LYS A 148 -39.40 9.40 -38.22
CA LYS A 148 -40.03 10.63 -38.75
C LYS A 148 -41.55 10.49 -38.67
#